data_7161525249f3f1bb05c01779da9458ee
#
_entry.id   7161525249f3f1bb05c01779da9458ee
#
_cell.length_a   1.000
_cell.length_b   1.000
_cell.length_c   1.000
_cell.angle_alpha   90.00
_cell.angle_beta   90.00
_cell.angle_gamma   90.00
#
_symmetry.space_group_name_H-M   'P 1'
#
loop_
_entity.id
_entity.type
_entity.pdbx_description
1 polymer ?
#
loop_
_entity_poly.entity_id
_entity_poly.type
_entity_poly.pdbx_seq_one_letter_code
_entity_poly.pdbx_strand_id
1 'polypeptide(L)'
;MQLPFSPPTRARILCLVLGAAGGFVFLLLHLPLPWMMGAMTFTTIAAVSGIRVALMPRLRMIFITVLGTMLGSAFTPQIIDHLQYWAISFLWLGLYVIVTTYVVRLYYVRVAGYDPVTAYFAAAPGGLSEMILAGSAFGGDEARISLAHGSRILVAVFVLSFGYRLFGGYAPPSGGLIVNTVPMEWIDVLWLTGAAIAGFFGARLLRLPAYALVGPMTVSAALHVFGVTASKPPGELVAVAQIVVGSMIGARFTGLPLKLVLRGILLAIGATTLLLVVAVAFGFAVAATAEMPFGSALLAFAPGGLAEMSLIALALGIDAAYVSSHHVVRIFMIVVAAPLVFRLLGHKR
;
A
#
# COMPACT_ATOMS: atom_id res chain seq x y z
N MET A 1 -0.82 -14.88 -17.93
CA MET A 1 -0.84 -16.35 -17.94
C MET A 1 -1.37 -16.84 -16.59
N GLN A 2 -2.68 -17.09 -16.51
CA GLN A 2 -3.27 -17.69 -15.31
C GLN A 2 -2.87 -19.15 -15.31
N LEU A 3 -2.16 -19.59 -14.27
CA LEU A 3 -1.91 -21.01 -14.05
C LEU A 3 -3.28 -21.70 -13.83
N PRO A 4 -3.66 -22.73 -14.60
CA PRO A 4 -4.98 -23.35 -14.54
C PRO A 4 -5.22 -24.18 -13.26
N PHE A 5 -4.26 -24.23 -12.32
CA PHE A 5 -4.37 -25.00 -11.10
C PHE A 5 -4.28 -24.09 -9.88
N SER A 6 -5.25 -24.22 -8.96
CA SER A 6 -5.13 -23.59 -7.65
C SER A 6 -3.83 -24.06 -6.98
N PRO A 7 -3.01 -23.14 -6.40
CA PRO A 7 -1.76 -23.52 -5.77
C PRO A 7 -1.99 -24.59 -4.70
N PRO A 8 -1.09 -25.59 -4.59
CA PRO A 8 -1.25 -26.68 -3.64
C PRO A 8 -1.35 -26.16 -2.20
N THR A 9 -2.13 -26.81 -1.37
CA THR A 9 -2.35 -26.44 0.04
C THR A 9 -1.03 -26.25 0.79
N ARG A 10 -0.02 -27.07 0.49
CA ARG A 10 1.34 -26.94 1.05
C ARG A 10 1.97 -25.56 0.78
N ALA A 11 1.86 -25.02 -0.45
CA ALA A 11 2.40 -23.71 -0.79
C ALA A 11 1.70 -22.57 -0.02
N ARG A 12 0.42 -22.75 0.30
CA ARG A 12 -0.36 -21.76 1.08
C ARG A 12 0.03 -21.76 2.55
N ILE A 13 0.12 -22.95 3.15
CA ILE A 13 0.56 -23.10 4.55
C ILE A 13 1.99 -22.59 4.70
N LEU A 14 2.90 -22.99 3.80
CA LEU A 14 4.28 -22.56 3.83
C LEU A 14 4.42 -21.04 3.71
N CYS A 15 3.62 -20.39 2.89
CA CYS A 15 3.60 -18.94 2.75
C CYS A 15 3.28 -18.24 4.09
N LEU A 16 2.26 -18.72 4.81
CA LEU A 16 1.87 -18.15 6.10
C LEU A 16 2.88 -18.47 7.21
N VAL A 17 3.40 -19.70 7.24
CA VAL A 17 4.44 -20.10 8.22
C VAL A 17 5.69 -19.27 8.04
N LEU A 18 6.18 -19.12 6.81
CA LEU A 18 7.34 -18.28 6.51
C LEU A 18 7.07 -16.80 6.83
N GLY A 19 5.86 -16.33 6.53
CA GLY A 19 5.46 -14.97 6.89
C GLY A 19 5.47 -14.74 8.39
N ALA A 20 4.87 -15.64 9.17
CA ALA A 20 4.87 -15.56 10.64
C ALA A 20 6.28 -15.68 11.23
N ALA A 21 7.08 -16.63 10.75
CA ALA A 21 8.48 -16.78 11.17
C ALA A 21 9.30 -15.53 10.88
N GLY A 22 9.15 -14.94 9.68
CA GLY A 22 9.80 -13.69 9.31
C GLY A 22 9.38 -12.54 10.19
N GLY A 23 8.07 -12.40 10.46
CA GLY A 23 7.53 -11.41 11.38
C GLY A 23 8.11 -11.54 12.79
N PHE A 24 8.20 -12.76 13.30
CA PHE A 24 8.78 -13.06 14.61
C PHE A 24 10.28 -12.74 14.67
N VAL A 25 11.06 -13.09 13.65
CA VAL A 25 12.49 -12.73 13.57
C VAL A 25 12.67 -11.21 13.57
N PHE A 26 11.88 -10.47 12.78
CA PHE A 26 11.94 -9.00 12.76
C PHE A 26 11.53 -8.39 14.10
N LEU A 27 10.57 -9.00 14.81
CA LEU A 27 10.19 -8.60 16.16
C LEU A 27 11.36 -8.76 17.15
N LEU A 28 12.03 -9.91 17.15
CA LEU A 28 13.20 -10.15 17.99
C LEU A 28 14.35 -9.18 17.72
N LEU A 29 14.52 -8.79 16.46
CA LEU A 29 15.53 -7.81 16.02
C LEU A 29 15.07 -6.35 16.24
N HIS A 30 13.91 -6.12 16.84
CA HIS A 30 13.33 -4.78 17.05
C HIS A 30 13.27 -3.93 15.78
N LEU A 31 12.98 -4.56 14.63
CA LEU A 31 12.85 -3.87 13.35
C LEU A 31 11.49 -3.19 13.20
N PRO A 32 11.37 -2.12 12.39
CA PRO A 32 10.11 -1.44 12.20
C PRO A 32 9.09 -2.36 11.49
N LEU A 33 7.80 -2.20 11.84
CA LEU A 33 6.70 -2.98 11.26
C LEU A 33 7.02 -4.49 11.15
N PRO A 34 7.40 -5.16 12.26
CA PRO A 34 8.02 -6.48 12.22
C PRO A 34 7.17 -7.51 11.48
N TRP A 35 5.86 -7.53 11.74
CA TRP A 35 4.95 -8.51 11.16
C TRP A 35 4.80 -8.39 9.65
N MET A 36 4.76 -7.15 9.12
CA MET A 36 4.62 -6.93 7.68
C MET A 36 5.95 -7.09 6.95
N MET A 37 7.00 -6.40 7.42
CA MET A 37 8.30 -6.41 6.74
C MET A 37 8.99 -7.77 6.83
N GLY A 38 8.91 -8.44 7.97
CA GLY A 38 9.45 -9.78 8.15
C GLY A 38 8.74 -10.80 7.27
N ALA A 39 7.40 -10.77 7.22
CA ALA A 39 6.63 -11.63 6.34
C ALA A 39 6.98 -11.40 4.87
N MET A 40 7.07 -10.14 4.45
CA MET A 40 7.46 -9.76 3.09
C MET A 40 8.86 -10.25 2.73
N THR A 41 9.83 -10.11 3.63
CA THR A 41 11.22 -10.53 3.43
C THR A 41 11.33 -12.03 3.27
N PHE A 42 10.82 -12.82 4.22
CA PHE A 42 10.97 -14.27 4.22
C PHE A 42 10.25 -14.92 3.04
N THR A 43 9.04 -14.42 2.70
CA THR A 43 8.31 -14.93 1.54
C THR A 43 8.93 -14.50 0.21
N THR A 44 9.56 -13.31 0.14
CA THR A 44 10.33 -12.90 -1.04
C THR A 44 11.56 -13.79 -1.22
N ILE A 45 12.34 -14.00 -0.15
CA ILE A 45 13.52 -14.88 -0.19
C ILE A 45 13.10 -16.28 -0.65
N ALA A 46 12.07 -16.87 -0.06
CA ALA A 46 11.57 -18.17 -0.44
C ALA A 46 11.14 -18.23 -1.93
N ALA A 47 10.38 -17.24 -2.38
CA ALA A 47 9.90 -17.15 -3.77
C ALA A 47 11.07 -17.09 -4.77
N VAL A 48 12.09 -16.27 -4.47
CA VAL A 48 13.27 -16.06 -5.32
C VAL A 48 14.21 -17.28 -5.28
N SER A 49 14.24 -18.00 -4.17
CA SER A 49 14.99 -19.28 -4.04
C SER A 49 14.30 -20.46 -4.73
N GLY A 50 13.20 -20.22 -5.45
CA GLY A 50 12.48 -21.25 -6.20
C GLY A 50 11.44 -22.03 -5.38
N ILE A 51 11.24 -21.66 -4.11
CA ILE A 51 10.21 -22.26 -3.27
C ILE A 51 8.84 -21.69 -3.69
N ARG A 52 7.91 -22.58 -4.03
CA ARG A 52 6.55 -22.17 -4.39
C ARG A 52 5.79 -21.72 -3.15
N VAL A 53 5.57 -20.43 -3.02
CA VAL A 53 4.71 -19.81 -2.01
C VAL A 53 3.52 -19.14 -2.68
N ALA A 54 2.34 -19.20 -2.07
CA ALA A 54 1.13 -18.61 -2.60
C ALA A 54 0.16 -18.26 -1.49
N LEU A 55 -0.68 -17.26 -1.71
CA LEU A 55 -1.75 -16.90 -0.77
C LEU A 55 -3.14 -17.17 -1.38
N MET A 56 -4.09 -17.53 -0.53
CA MET A 56 -5.49 -17.65 -0.95
C MET A 56 -6.08 -16.26 -1.20
N PRO A 57 -6.70 -15.99 -2.37
CA PRO A 57 -7.29 -14.70 -2.65
C PRO A 57 -8.37 -14.28 -1.62
N ARG A 58 -9.15 -15.25 -1.12
CA ARG A 58 -10.17 -15.01 -0.09
C ARG A 58 -9.57 -14.55 1.23
N LEU A 59 -8.50 -15.22 1.69
CA LEU A 59 -7.79 -14.85 2.92
C LEU A 59 -7.23 -13.43 2.82
N ARG A 60 -6.59 -13.11 1.69
CA ARG A 60 -6.13 -11.76 1.40
C ARG A 60 -7.26 -10.74 1.52
N MET A 61 -8.42 -10.99 0.92
CA MET A 61 -9.54 -10.03 0.96
C MET A 61 -10.03 -9.81 2.39
N ILE A 62 -10.17 -10.86 3.20
CA ILE A 62 -10.59 -10.75 4.60
C ILE A 62 -9.62 -9.85 5.37
N PHE A 63 -8.32 -10.10 5.30
CA PHE A 63 -7.36 -9.33 6.09
C PHE A 63 -7.10 -7.91 5.55
N ILE A 64 -7.26 -7.67 4.25
CA ILE A 64 -7.30 -6.30 3.71
C ILE A 64 -8.52 -5.55 4.24
N THR A 65 -9.67 -6.21 4.40
CA THR A 65 -10.88 -5.63 5.00
C THR A 65 -10.64 -5.25 6.47
N VAL A 66 -9.98 -6.11 7.25
CA VAL A 66 -9.56 -5.79 8.63
C VAL A 66 -8.68 -4.56 8.67
N LEU A 67 -7.68 -4.47 7.78
CA LEU A 67 -6.82 -3.28 7.70
C LEU A 67 -7.62 -2.04 7.28
N GLY A 68 -8.57 -2.17 6.36
CA GLY A 68 -9.47 -1.07 6.00
C GLY A 68 -10.24 -0.54 7.21
N THR A 69 -10.85 -1.44 7.98
CA THR A 69 -11.57 -1.07 9.22
C THR A 69 -10.63 -0.39 10.23
N MET A 70 -9.41 -0.90 10.41
CA MET A 70 -8.39 -0.30 11.26
C MET A 70 -7.98 1.10 10.78
N LEU A 71 -7.81 1.30 9.48
CA LEU A 71 -7.46 2.62 8.93
C LEU A 71 -8.61 3.62 9.08
N GLY A 72 -9.85 3.16 8.95
CA GLY A 72 -11.04 3.99 9.22
C GLY A 72 -11.10 4.47 10.66
N SER A 73 -10.62 3.69 11.62
CA SER A 73 -10.58 4.11 13.03
C SER A 73 -9.58 5.23 13.36
N ALA A 74 -8.73 5.62 12.39
CA ALA A 74 -7.87 6.78 12.52
C ALA A 74 -8.61 8.12 12.27
N PHE A 75 -9.81 8.07 11.71
CA PHE A 75 -10.63 9.24 11.46
C PHE A 75 -11.42 9.60 12.72
N THR A 76 -11.07 10.72 13.33
CA THR A 76 -11.71 11.22 14.56
C THR A 76 -12.62 12.41 14.23
N PRO A 77 -13.56 12.82 15.14
CA PRO A 77 -14.39 14.00 14.91
C PRO A 77 -13.62 15.28 14.58
N GLN A 78 -12.41 15.43 15.16
CA GLN A 78 -11.55 16.59 14.97
C GLN A 78 -11.02 16.74 13.53
N ILE A 79 -11.13 15.70 12.71
CA ILE A 79 -10.64 15.75 11.33
C ILE A 79 -11.39 16.78 10.48
N ILE A 80 -12.64 17.10 10.85
CA ILE A 80 -13.48 18.06 10.15
C ILE A 80 -12.83 19.45 10.16
N ASP A 81 -12.16 19.83 11.25
CA ASP A 81 -11.49 21.12 11.41
C ASP A 81 -10.25 21.25 10.51
N HIS A 82 -9.69 20.13 10.07
CA HIS A 82 -8.48 20.07 9.25
C HIS A 82 -8.74 19.91 7.74
N LEU A 83 -9.97 19.61 7.33
CA LEU A 83 -10.30 19.33 5.92
C LEU A 83 -9.95 20.49 4.96
N GLN A 84 -10.04 21.74 5.42
CA GLN A 84 -9.67 22.91 4.61
C GLN A 84 -8.18 22.91 4.19
N TYR A 85 -7.30 22.44 5.07
CA TYR A 85 -5.86 22.35 4.79
C TYR A 85 -5.55 21.20 3.82
N TRP A 86 -6.37 20.15 3.83
CA TRP A 86 -6.21 19.03 2.92
C TRP A 86 -6.52 19.38 1.47
N ALA A 87 -7.42 20.33 1.22
CA ALA A 87 -7.77 20.76 -0.13
C ALA A 87 -6.53 21.26 -0.91
N ILE A 88 -5.68 22.09 -0.28
CA ILE A 88 -4.42 22.56 -0.87
C ILE A 88 -3.49 21.37 -1.14
N SER A 89 -3.38 20.45 -0.18
CA SER A 89 -2.53 19.28 -0.32
C SER A 89 -3.00 18.34 -1.45
N PHE A 90 -4.31 18.22 -1.68
CA PHE A 90 -4.85 17.46 -2.83
C PHE A 90 -4.53 18.10 -4.18
N LEU A 91 -4.45 19.42 -4.27
CA LEU A 91 -3.98 20.10 -5.49
C LEU A 91 -2.51 19.75 -5.75
N TRP A 92 -1.66 19.81 -4.73
CA TRP A 92 -0.27 19.36 -4.83
C TRP A 92 -0.16 17.89 -5.23
N LEU A 93 -1.06 17.02 -4.71
CA LEU A 93 -1.11 15.61 -5.07
C LEU A 93 -1.37 15.41 -6.57
N GLY A 94 -2.27 16.19 -7.16
CA GLY A 94 -2.53 16.17 -8.60
C GLY A 94 -1.27 16.48 -9.42
N LEU A 95 -0.56 17.55 -9.06
CA LEU A 95 0.70 17.92 -9.72
C LEU A 95 1.79 16.87 -9.49
N TYR A 96 1.90 16.33 -8.28
CA TYR A 96 2.82 15.25 -7.94
C TYR A 96 2.62 14.01 -8.83
N VAL A 97 1.38 13.59 -9.05
CA VAL A 97 1.05 12.44 -9.91
C VAL A 97 1.53 12.65 -11.34
N ILE A 98 1.34 13.86 -11.88
CA ILE A 98 1.79 14.23 -13.23
C ILE A 98 3.31 14.17 -13.32
N VAL A 99 3.99 14.88 -12.42
CA VAL A 99 5.46 14.98 -12.40
C VAL A 99 6.10 13.61 -12.22
N THR A 100 5.63 12.83 -11.25
CA THR A 100 6.22 11.50 -10.96
C THR A 100 5.98 10.51 -12.08
N THR A 101 4.78 10.49 -12.67
CA THR A 101 4.49 9.62 -13.83
C THR A 101 5.40 9.95 -14.99
N TYR A 102 5.62 11.24 -15.30
CA TYR A 102 6.50 11.67 -16.36
C TYR A 102 7.97 11.30 -16.10
N VAL A 103 8.50 11.64 -14.94
CA VAL A 103 9.91 11.39 -14.57
C VAL A 103 10.22 9.90 -14.56
N VAL A 104 9.37 9.09 -13.93
CA VAL A 104 9.60 7.64 -13.81
C VAL A 104 9.34 6.93 -15.15
N ARG A 105 8.40 7.41 -15.98
CA ARG A 105 8.25 6.91 -17.34
C ARG A 105 9.54 7.11 -18.15
N LEU A 106 10.14 8.31 -18.09
CA LEU A 106 11.42 8.56 -18.76
C LEU A 106 12.53 7.61 -18.28
N TYR A 107 12.59 7.37 -16.97
CA TYR A 107 13.53 6.42 -16.40
C TYR A 107 13.32 5.01 -16.95
N TYR A 108 12.08 4.51 -16.98
CA TYR A 108 11.80 3.16 -17.49
C TYR A 108 12.07 3.05 -19.00
N VAL A 109 11.80 4.08 -19.80
CA VAL A 109 12.11 4.06 -21.23
C VAL A 109 13.63 4.09 -21.44
N ARG A 110 14.34 5.03 -20.81
CA ARG A 110 15.78 5.28 -21.10
C ARG A 110 16.73 4.30 -20.42
N VAL A 111 16.41 3.89 -19.18
CA VAL A 111 17.31 3.05 -18.37
C VAL A 111 16.91 1.58 -18.42
N ALA A 112 15.60 1.28 -18.31
CA ALA A 112 15.12 -0.09 -18.31
C ALA A 112 14.89 -0.65 -19.72
N GLY A 113 14.78 0.22 -20.73
CA GLY A 113 14.47 -0.18 -22.11
C GLY A 113 13.04 -0.72 -22.27
N TYR A 114 12.09 -0.20 -21.48
CA TYR A 114 10.69 -0.57 -21.60
C TYR A 114 10.06 0.14 -22.80
N ASP A 115 9.14 -0.54 -23.47
CA ASP A 115 8.28 0.10 -24.45
C ASP A 115 7.42 1.21 -23.82
N PRO A 116 6.91 2.15 -24.63
CA PRO A 116 6.19 3.32 -24.09
C PRO A 116 4.94 2.97 -23.27
N VAL A 117 4.24 1.89 -23.60
CA VAL A 117 3.03 1.43 -22.90
C VAL A 117 3.40 0.86 -21.54
N THR A 118 4.31 -0.12 -21.54
CA THR A 118 4.82 -0.75 -20.31
C THR A 118 5.43 0.28 -19.38
N ALA A 119 6.25 1.22 -19.90
CA ALA A 119 6.88 2.27 -19.11
C ALA A 119 5.86 3.21 -18.47
N TYR A 120 4.79 3.60 -19.17
CA TYR A 120 3.75 4.48 -18.66
C TYR A 120 2.99 3.84 -17.50
N PHE A 121 2.47 2.63 -17.69
CA PHE A 121 1.70 1.93 -16.65
C PHE A 121 2.57 1.41 -15.50
N ALA A 122 3.86 1.14 -15.71
CA ALA A 122 4.81 0.84 -14.63
C ALA A 122 5.15 2.08 -13.80
N ALA A 123 5.18 3.27 -14.42
CA ALA A 123 5.50 4.53 -13.75
C ALA A 123 4.34 5.11 -12.94
N ALA A 124 3.11 4.99 -13.43
CA ALA A 124 1.94 5.59 -12.79
C ALA A 124 1.79 5.09 -11.33
N PRO A 125 1.72 5.99 -10.33
CA PRO A 125 1.67 5.59 -8.92
C PRO A 125 0.26 5.15 -8.48
N GLY A 126 -0.41 4.34 -9.29
CA GLY A 126 -1.75 3.81 -9.07
C GLY A 126 -1.81 2.48 -8.34
N GLY A 127 -3.02 1.93 -8.23
CA GLY A 127 -3.24 0.58 -7.74
C GLY A 127 -2.62 -0.46 -8.67
N LEU A 128 -1.96 -1.46 -8.09
CA LEU A 128 -1.22 -2.44 -8.88
C LEU A 128 -2.12 -3.19 -9.87
N SER A 129 -3.27 -3.71 -9.39
CA SER A 129 -4.18 -4.53 -10.20
C SER A 129 -4.76 -3.73 -11.35
N GLU A 130 -5.09 -2.47 -11.09
CA GLU A 130 -5.66 -1.54 -12.05
C GLU A 130 -4.64 -1.16 -13.14
N MET A 131 -3.38 -0.95 -12.74
CA MET A 131 -2.31 -0.61 -13.70
C MET A 131 -1.91 -1.80 -14.56
N ILE A 132 -1.89 -3.01 -14.02
CA ILE A 132 -1.67 -4.23 -14.80
C ILE A 132 -2.79 -4.41 -15.82
N LEU A 133 -4.05 -4.33 -15.36
CA LEU A 133 -5.22 -4.53 -16.24
C LEU A 133 -5.28 -3.48 -17.35
N ALA A 134 -5.07 -2.21 -17.00
CA ALA A 134 -5.06 -1.14 -17.99
C ALA A 134 -3.86 -1.28 -18.96
N GLY A 135 -2.67 -1.55 -18.44
CA GLY A 135 -1.47 -1.73 -19.27
C GLY A 135 -1.60 -2.88 -20.25
N SER A 136 -2.12 -4.03 -19.79
CA SER A 136 -2.40 -5.19 -20.64
C SER A 136 -3.43 -4.87 -21.74
N ALA A 137 -4.49 -4.13 -21.41
CA ALA A 137 -5.51 -3.72 -22.37
C ALA A 137 -4.96 -2.81 -23.49
N PHE A 138 -3.83 -2.13 -23.25
CA PHE A 138 -3.11 -1.33 -24.26
C PHE A 138 -1.88 -2.04 -24.86
N GLY A 139 -1.67 -3.33 -24.56
CA GLY A 139 -0.57 -4.13 -25.12
C GLY A 139 0.75 -4.04 -24.35
N GLY A 140 0.74 -3.54 -23.11
CA GLY A 140 1.91 -3.53 -22.24
C GLY A 140 2.25 -4.90 -21.66
N ASP A 141 3.51 -5.07 -21.25
CA ASP A 141 4.03 -6.29 -20.63
C ASP A 141 3.58 -6.38 -19.16
N GLU A 142 2.58 -7.24 -18.90
CA GLU A 142 2.01 -7.47 -17.55
C GLU A 142 3.06 -7.86 -16.51
N ALA A 143 4.03 -8.70 -16.90
CA ALA A 143 5.04 -9.19 -15.98
C ALA A 143 5.97 -8.05 -15.53
N ARG A 144 6.39 -7.19 -16.47
CA ARG A 144 7.23 -6.02 -16.17
C ARG A 144 6.47 -4.98 -15.35
N ILE A 145 5.20 -4.70 -15.66
CA ILE A 145 4.35 -3.78 -14.90
C ILE A 145 4.17 -4.32 -13.47
N SER A 146 3.81 -5.60 -13.33
CA SER A 146 3.64 -6.25 -12.03
C SER A 146 4.92 -6.23 -11.20
N LEU A 147 6.06 -6.54 -11.81
CA LEU A 147 7.35 -6.55 -11.16
C LEU A 147 7.77 -5.14 -10.73
N ALA A 148 7.58 -4.13 -11.58
CA ALA A 148 7.88 -2.74 -11.26
C ALA A 148 7.10 -2.25 -10.04
N HIS A 149 5.79 -2.49 -10.01
CA HIS A 149 4.93 -2.10 -8.89
C HIS A 149 5.23 -2.91 -7.61
N GLY A 150 5.39 -4.23 -7.71
CA GLY A 150 5.68 -5.10 -6.57
C GLY A 150 7.03 -4.76 -5.93
N SER A 151 8.07 -4.61 -6.73
CA SER A 151 9.41 -4.22 -6.26
C SER A 151 9.43 -2.80 -5.69
N ARG A 152 8.67 -1.85 -6.28
CA ARG A 152 8.53 -0.48 -5.76
C ARG A 152 7.94 -0.48 -4.35
N ILE A 153 6.85 -1.24 -4.11
CA ILE A 153 6.23 -1.33 -2.78
C ILE A 153 7.24 -1.89 -1.78
N LEU A 154 7.93 -2.98 -2.14
CA LEU A 154 8.96 -3.58 -1.30
C LEU A 154 10.03 -2.56 -0.94
N VAL A 155 10.65 -1.91 -1.93
CA VAL A 155 11.72 -0.93 -1.70
C VAL A 155 11.22 0.27 -0.89
N ALA A 156 10.04 0.82 -1.22
CA ALA A 156 9.48 1.98 -0.52
C ALA A 156 9.20 1.69 0.96
N VAL A 157 8.61 0.54 1.27
CA VAL A 157 8.34 0.14 2.67
C VAL A 157 9.64 0.05 3.46
N PHE A 158 10.68 -0.58 2.90
CA PHE A 158 11.99 -0.67 3.57
C PHE A 158 12.63 0.70 3.74
N VAL A 159 12.76 1.47 2.68
CA VAL A 159 13.45 2.78 2.72
C VAL A 159 12.76 3.73 3.70
N LEU A 160 11.43 3.81 3.67
CA LEU A 160 10.70 4.71 4.57
C LEU A 160 10.73 4.24 6.02
N SER A 161 10.48 2.95 6.27
CA SER A 161 10.47 2.43 7.65
C SER A 161 11.84 2.56 8.33
N PHE A 162 12.93 2.25 7.61
CA PHE A 162 14.28 2.46 8.14
C PHE A 162 14.67 3.94 8.16
N GLY A 163 14.24 4.73 7.16
CA GLY A 163 14.46 6.16 7.14
C GLY A 163 13.89 6.87 8.36
N TYR A 164 12.63 6.59 8.70
CA TYR A 164 12.01 7.15 9.92
C TYR A 164 12.67 6.65 11.20
N ARG A 165 13.14 5.40 11.23
CA ARG A 165 13.88 4.88 12.38
C ARG A 165 15.22 5.59 12.57
N LEU A 166 15.98 5.81 11.50
CA LEU A 166 17.33 6.37 11.57
C LEU A 166 17.35 7.88 11.74
N PHE A 167 16.41 8.58 11.08
CA PHE A 167 16.40 10.04 11.03
C PHE A 167 15.23 10.66 11.81
N GLY A 168 14.14 9.93 12.01
CA GLY A 168 12.95 10.39 12.72
C GLY A 168 12.86 9.95 14.18
N GLY A 169 13.85 9.22 14.70
CA GLY A 169 13.84 8.73 16.09
C GLY A 169 12.75 7.71 16.41
N TYR A 170 12.16 7.07 15.40
CA TYR A 170 11.10 6.08 15.59
C TYR A 170 11.62 4.85 16.32
N ALA A 171 10.96 4.50 17.43
CA ALA A 171 11.13 3.23 18.14
C ALA A 171 9.88 2.36 17.92
N PRO A 172 10.03 1.10 17.47
CA PRO A 172 8.88 0.20 17.34
C PRO A 172 8.14 0.04 18.66
N PRO A 173 6.79 -0.03 18.67
CA PRO A 173 6.04 -0.34 19.89
C PRO A 173 6.48 -1.68 20.50
N SER A 174 6.41 -1.79 21.81
CA SER A 174 6.68 -3.04 22.51
C SER A 174 5.79 -4.17 21.98
N GLY A 175 6.39 -5.31 21.63
CA GLY A 175 5.66 -6.43 21.03
C GLY A 175 5.28 -6.23 19.55
N GLY A 176 5.61 -5.10 18.92
CA GLY A 176 5.30 -4.83 17.50
C GLY A 176 3.81 -4.74 17.19
N LEU A 177 2.97 -4.56 18.21
CA LEU A 177 1.51 -4.45 18.08
C LEU A 177 1.08 -2.99 18.08
N ILE A 178 0.10 -2.66 17.27
CA ILE A 178 -0.61 -1.39 17.37
C ILE A 178 -1.58 -1.51 18.55
N VAL A 179 -1.24 -0.87 19.67
CA VAL A 179 -1.98 -1.00 20.92
C VAL A 179 -3.30 -0.24 20.84
N ASN A 180 -4.37 -0.91 21.21
CA ASN A 180 -5.67 -0.28 21.43
C ASN A 180 -5.71 0.25 22.89
N THR A 181 -5.89 1.57 23.03
CA THR A 181 -5.94 2.23 24.34
C THR A 181 -7.37 2.28 24.91
N VAL A 182 -8.37 2.04 24.08
CA VAL A 182 -9.78 2.04 24.49
C VAL A 182 -10.23 0.58 24.69
N PRO A 183 -10.80 0.22 25.85
CA PRO A 183 -11.39 -1.09 26.05
C PRO A 183 -12.47 -1.37 24.99
N MET A 184 -12.46 -2.56 24.44
CA MET A 184 -13.44 -2.97 23.43
C MET A 184 -14.63 -3.64 24.10
N GLU A 185 -15.80 -3.09 23.91
CA GLU A 185 -17.05 -3.71 24.32
C GLU A 185 -17.61 -4.60 23.19
N TRP A 186 -18.53 -5.53 23.53
CA TRP A 186 -19.14 -6.41 22.53
C TRP A 186 -19.91 -5.63 21.46
N ILE A 187 -20.45 -4.46 21.80
CA ILE A 187 -21.14 -3.58 20.86
C ILE A 187 -20.17 -2.99 19.81
N ASP A 188 -18.95 -2.68 20.22
CA ASP A 188 -17.91 -2.20 19.29
C ASP A 188 -17.52 -3.28 18.29
N VAL A 189 -17.47 -4.57 18.72
CA VAL A 189 -17.24 -5.69 17.82
C VAL A 189 -18.32 -5.76 16.76
N LEU A 190 -19.58 -5.54 17.13
CA LEU A 190 -20.69 -5.49 16.16
C LEU A 190 -20.55 -4.32 15.19
N TRP A 191 -20.23 -3.11 15.67
CA TRP A 191 -20.02 -1.94 14.82
C TRP A 191 -18.86 -2.13 13.85
N LEU A 192 -17.71 -2.59 14.33
CA LEU A 192 -16.53 -2.80 13.48
C LEU A 192 -16.73 -3.93 12.47
N THR A 193 -17.39 -5.03 12.88
CA THR A 193 -17.74 -6.13 11.97
C THR A 193 -18.78 -5.68 10.96
N GLY A 194 -19.78 -4.93 11.38
CA GLY A 194 -20.78 -4.32 10.50
C GLY A 194 -20.15 -3.39 9.47
N ALA A 195 -19.21 -2.53 9.92
CA ALA A 195 -18.44 -1.66 9.03
C ALA A 195 -17.62 -2.44 8.01
N ALA A 196 -16.97 -3.53 8.44
CA ALA A 196 -16.19 -4.41 7.56
C ALA A 196 -17.08 -5.02 6.47
N ILE A 197 -18.21 -5.60 6.86
CA ILE A 197 -19.15 -6.28 5.95
C ILE A 197 -19.85 -5.26 5.03
N ALA A 198 -20.50 -4.25 5.60
CA ALA A 198 -21.24 -3.26 4.83
C ALA A 198 -20.32 -2.48 3.88
N GLY A 199 -19.13 -2.09 4.36
CA GLY A 199 -18.12 -1.41 3.55
C GLY A 199 -17.62 -2.27 2.39
N PHE A 200 -17.29 -3.54 2.66
CA PHE A 200 -16.82 -4.47 1.63
C PHE A 200 -17.86 -4.68 0.52
N PHE A 201 -19.09 -5.03 0.89
CA PHE A 201 -20.14 -5.30 -0.10
C PHE A 201 -20.64 -4.03 -0.78
N GLY A 202 -20.78 -2.91 -0.05
CA GLY A 202 -21.18 -1.62 -0.61
C GLY A 202 -20.18 -1.11 -1.64
N ALA A 203 -18.89 -1.07 -1.31
CA ALA A 203 -17.84 -0.64 -2.24
C ALA A 203 -17.69 -1.58 -3.44
N ARG A 204 -17.90 -2.88 -3.24
CA ARG A 204 -17.90 -3.87 -4.33
C ARG A 204 -19.09 -3.66 -5.27
N LEU A 205 -20.27 -3.37 -4.75
CA LEU A 205 -21.48 -3.07 -5.55
C LEU A 205 -21.28 -1.79 -6.37
N LEU A 206 -20.68 -0.76 -5.78
CA LEU A 206 -20.31 0.49 -6.44
C LEU A 206 -19.09 0.36 -7.37
N ARG A 207 -18.48 -0.81 -7.46
CA ARG A 207 -17.28 -1.07 -8.28
C ARG A 207 -16.11 -0.14 -7.98
N LEU A 208 -15.95 0.27 -6.71
CA LEU A 208 -14.87 1.16 -6.32
C LEU A 208 -13.49 0.47 -6.47
N PRO A 209 -12.44 1.20 -6.88
CA PRO A 209 -11.08 0.67 -6.87
C PRO A 209 -10.66 0.34 -5.43
N ALA A 210 -9.87 -0.71 -5.26
CA ALA A 210 -9.43 -1.23 -3.96
C ALA A 210 -10.60 -1.44 -2.95
N TYR A 211 -11.78 -1.83 -3.42
CA TYR A 211 -13.03 -1.93 -2.65
C TYR A 211 -12.90 -2.65 -1.31
N ALA A 212 -12.06 -3.70 -1.23
CA ALA A 212 -11.86 -4.48 -0.01
C ALA A 212 -11.14 -3.72 1.11
N LEU A 213 -10.47 -2.62 0.79
CA LEU A 213 -9.81 -1.73 1.75
C LEU A 213 -10.59 -0.44 1.93
N VAL A 214 -10.90 0.24 0.81
CA VAL A 214 -11.55 1.56 0.80
C VAL A 214 -12.94 1.51 1.40
N GLY A 215 -13.75 0.51 1.08
CA GLY A 215 -15.12 0.38 1.59
C GLY A 215 -15.18 0.26 3.12
N PRO A 216 -14.55 -0.75 3.73
CA PRO A 216 -14.47 -0.88 5.17
C PRO A 216 -13.87 0.35 5.86
N MET A 217 -12.82 0.94 5.26
CA MET A 217 -12.22 2.17 5.76
C MET A 217 -13.23 3.33 5.80
N THR A 218 -13.99 3.52 4.73
CA THR A 218 -14.98 4.61 4.66
C THR A 218 -16.11 4.44 5.68
N VAL A 219 -16.66 3.23 5.81
CA VAL A 219 -17.75 2.98 6.78
C VAL A 219 -17.23 3.08 8.22
N SER A 220 -16.05 2.50 8.50
CA SER A 220 -15.41 2.63 9.81
C SER A 220 -15.08 4.10 10.14
N ALA A 221 -14.55 4.86 9.18
CA ALA A 221 -14.30 6.29 9.33
C ALA A 221 -15.58 7.06 9.69
N ALA A 222 -16.68 6.78 9.01
CA ALA A 222 -17.97 7.40 9.34
C ALA A 222 -18.40 7.10 10.78
N LEU A 223 -18.31 5.84 11.23
CA LEU A 223 -18.67 5.47 12.61
C LEU A 223 -17.82 6.22 13.64
N HIS A 224 -16.52 6.40 13.39
CA HIS A 224 -15.61 7.09 14.31
C HIS A 224 -15.80 8.61 14.27
N VAL A 225 -15.98 9.21 13.10
CA VAL A 225 -16.24 10.66 12.95
C VAL A 225 -17.55 11.06 13.60
N PHE A 226 -18.60 10.22 13.51
CA PHE A 226 -19.88 10.47 14.19
C PHE A 226 -19.93 10.02 15.64
N GLY A 227 -18.80 9.54 16.20
CA GLY A 227 -18.71 9.16 17.61
C GLY A 227 -19.51 7.92 17.99
N VAL A 228 -19.89 7.05 17.03
CA VAL A 228 -20.63 5.81 17.30
C VAL A 228 -19.74 4.79 18.04
N THR A 229 -18.44 4.77 17.71
CA THR A 229 -17.42 3.99 18.41
C THR A 229 -16.08 4.72 18.38
N ALA A 230 -15.25 4.51 19.40
CA ALA A 230 -13.85 4.92 19.46
C ALA A 230 -12.89 3.72 19.44
N SER A 231 -13.42 2.50 19.42
CA SER A 231 -12.66 1.26 19.51
C SER A 231 -12.01 0.90 18.16
N LYS A 232 -10.83 0.30 18.23
CA LYS A 232 -10.06 -0.15 17.05
C LYS A 232 -10.01 -1.67 17.01
N PRO A 233 -9.80 -2.31 15.84
CA PRO A 233 -9.53 -3.73 15.77
C PRO A 233 -8.37 -4.14 16.69
N PRO A 234 -8.42 -5.33 17.33
CA PRO A 234 -7.36 -5.83 18.19
C PRO A 234 -6.01 -5.86 17.49
N GLY A 235 -4.94 -5.47 18.19
CA GLY A 235 -3.59 -5.39 17.63
C GLY A 235 -3.10 -6.73 17.08
N GLU A 236 -3.47 -7.84 17.71
CA GLU A 236 -3.16 -9.19 17.27
C GLU A 236 -3.80 -9.50 15.91
N LEU A 237 -5.05 -9.11 15.72
CA LEU A 237 -5.75 -9.27 14.44
C LEU A 237 -5.09 -8.44 13.34
N VAL A 238 -4.65 -7.23 13.69
CA VAL A 238 -3.90 -6.35 12.78
C VAL A 238 -2.53 -6.94 12.44
N ALA A 239 -1.84 -7.55 13.42
CA ALA A 239 -0.57 -8.24 13.17
C ALA A 239 -0.73 -9.42 12.21
N VAL A 240 -1.78 -10.24 12.38
CA VAL A 240 -2.11 -11.32 11.42
C VAL A 240 -2.41 -10.74 10.03
N ALA A 241 -3.14 -9.65 9.96
CA ALA A 241 -3.40 -8.97 8.69
C ALA A 241 -2.10 -8.45 8.02
N GLN A 242 -1.16 -7.92 8.80
CA GLN A 242 0.17 -7.51 8.33
C GLN A 242 0.98 -8.70 7.78
N ILE A 243 0.96 -9.86 8.48
CA ILE A 243 1.60 -11.10 8.00
C ILE A 243 1.02 -11.50 6.65
N VAL A 244 -0.30 -11.52 6.51
CA VAL A 244 -0.98 -11.91 5.27
C VAL A 244 -0.65 -10.96 4.13
N VAL A 245 -0.73 -9.64 4.36
CA VAL A 245 -0.42 -8.64 3.33
C VAL A 245 1.06 -8.63 2.97
N GLY A 246 1.95 -8.70 3.95
CA GLY A 246 3.40 -8.81 3.70
C GLY A 246 3.75 -10.07 2.91
N SER A 247 3.21 -11.22 3.31
CA SER A 247 3.40 -12.50 2.60
C SER A 247 2.91 -12.47 1.17
N MET A 248 1.82 -11.75 0.91
CA MET A 248 1.28 -11.57 -0.45
C MET A 248 2.25 -10.80 -1.35
N ILE A 249 2.90 -9.76 -0.83
CA ILE A 249 3.88 -8.97 -1.59
C ILE A 249 5.07 -9.86 -1.98
N GLY A 250 5.61 -10.63 -1.03
CA GLY A 250 6.69 -11.55 -1.31
C GLY A 250 6.33 -12.70 -2.25
N ALA A 251 5.13 -13.27 -2.11
CA ALA A 251 4.66 -14.35 -2.96
C ALA A 251 4.50 -13.96 -4.44
N ARG A 252 4.46 -12.67 -4.79
CA ARG A 252 4.39 -12.18 -6.18
C ARG A 252 5.62 -12.54 -7.02
N PHE A 253 6.73 -12.79 -6.39
CA PHE A 253 7.98 -13.17 -7.06
C PHE A 253 8.05 -14.68 -7.36
N THR A 254 7.07 -15.48 -6.91
CA THR A 254 7.04 -16.93 -7.12
C THR A 254 6.98 -17.27 -8.60
N GLY A 255 7.89 -18.14 -9.03
CA GLY A 255 7.94 -18.64 -10.41
C GLY A 255 8.62 -17.69 -11.40
N LEU A 256 9.08 -16.53 -10.96
CA LEU A 256 9.87 -15.63 -11.79
C LEU A 256 11.35 -16.03 -11.75
N PRO A 257 12.09 -15.98 -12.88
CA PRO A 257 13.52 -16.22 -12.89
C PRO A 257 14.26 -15.24 -11.98
N LEU A 258 15.21 -15.73 -11.17
CA LEU A 258 16.01 -14.91 -10.24
C LEU A 258 16.61 -13.67 -10.92
N LYS A 259 17.19 -13.84 -12.11
CA LYS A 259 17.80 -12.74 -12.86
C LYS A 259 16.79 -11.63 -13.18
N LEU A 260 15.55 -12.00 -13.51
CA LEU A 260 14.48 -11.04 -13.78
C LEU A 260 14.07 -10.29 -12.51
N VAL A 261 13.95 -11.01 -11.39
CA VAL A 261 13.57 -10.40 -10.09
C VAL A 261 14.66 -9.44 -9.62
N LEU A 262 15.93 -9.85 -9.65
CA LEU A 262 17.06 -8.98 -9.26
C LEU A 262 17.12 -7.72 -10.13
N ARG A 263 16.98 -7.86 -11.46
CA ARG A 263 16.91 -6.70 -12.35
C ARG A 263 15.73 -5.80 -12.02
N GLY A 264 14.57 -6.39 -11.74
CA GLY A 264 13.35 -5.65 -11.35
C GLY A 264 13.55 -4.87 -10.05
N ILE A 265 14.17 -5.47 -9.04
CA ILE A 265 14.49 -4.81 -7.77
C ILE A 265 15.50 -3.66 -7.98
N LEU A 266 16.56 -3.87 -8.75
CA LEU A 266 17.53 -2.81 -9.06
C LEU A 266 16.86 -1.61 -9.78
N LEU A 267 16.02 -1.89 -10.78
CA LEU A 267 15.24 -0.85 -11.45
C LEU A 267 14.26 -0.15 -10.51
N ALA A 268 13.64 -0.92 -9.60
CA ALA A 268 12.74 -0.34 -8.61
C ALA A 268 13.46 0.53 -7.59
N ILE A 269 14.70 0.22 -7.21
CA ILE A 269 15.52 1.10 -6.35
C ILE A 269 15.68 2.46 -7.02
N GLY A 270 16.11 2.51 -8.29
CA GLY A 270 16.26 3.77 -9.02
C GLY A 270 14.93 4.54 -9.17
N ALA A 271 13.87 3.84 -9.58
CA ALA A 271 12.54 4.46 -9.71
C ALA A 271 12.01 4.98 -8.37
N THR A 272 12.16 4.20 -7.28
CA THR A 272 11.70 4.59 -5.94
C THR A 272 12.51 5.77 -5.40
N THR A 273 13.83 5.80 -5.65
CA THR A 273 14.67 6.96 -5.29
C THR A 273 14.18 8.23 -5.98
N LEU A 274 13.90 8.18 -7.28
CA LEU A 274 13.35 9.32 -8.02
C LEU A 274 11.99 9.76 -7.42
N LEU A 275 11.11 8.81 -7.16
CA LEU A 275 9.81 9.08 -6.54
C LEU A 275 9.95 9.72 -5.15
N LEU A 276 10.88 9.23 -4.32
CA LEU A 276 11.12 9.77 -2.98
C LEU A 276 11.73 11.15 -3.02
N VAL A 277 12.67 11.41 -3.94
CA VAL A 277 13.23 12.76 -4.14
C VAL A 277 12.12 13.75 -4.50
N VAL A 278 11.23 13.38 -5.42
CA VAL A 278 10.09 14.22 -5.77
C VAL A 278 9.12 14.32 -4.58
N ALA A 279 8.86 13.24 -3.85
CA ALA A 279 7.99 13.26 -2.66
C ALA A 279 8.53 14.18 -1.56
N VAL A 280 9.85 14.21 -1.34
CA VAL A 280 10.50 15.14 -0.41
C VAL A 280 10.29 16.60 -0.85
N ALA A 281 10.50 16.93 -2.12
CA ALA A 281 10.28 18.28 -2.64
C ALA A 281 8.81 18.72 -2.47
N PHE A 282 7.87 17.86 -2.81
CA PHE A 282 6.44 18.12 -2.61
C PHE A 282 6.05 18.16 -1.13
N GLY A 283 6.68 17.33 -0.29
CA GLY A 283 6.49 17.37 1.16
C GLY A 283 6.84 18.73 1.77
N PHE A 284 7.95 19.33 1.34
CA PHE A 284 8.30 20.70 1.74
C PHE A 284 7.30 21.74 1.21
N ALA A 285 6.86 21.61 -0.05
CA ALA A 285 5.86 22.52 -0.62
C ALA A 285 4.53 22.46 0.15
N VAL A 286 4.07 21.25 0.49
CA VAL A 286 2.85 21.05 1.29
C VAL A 286 3.03 21.58 2.71
N ALA A 287 4.16 21.30 3.36
CA ALA A 287 4.44 21.82 4.70
C ALA A 287 4.42 23.36 4.75
N ALA A 288 4.91 24.00 3.69
CA ALA A 288 4.95 25.47 3.59
C ALA A 288 3.61 26.12 3.24
N THR A 289 2.68 25.39 2.57
CA THR A 289 1.46 25.98 2.00
C THR A 289 0.16 25.46 2.61
N ALA A 290 0.19 24.27 3.20
CA ALA A 290 -0.99 23.60 3.78
C ALA A 290 -0.86 23.38 5.29
N GLU A 291 0.15 23.96 5.95
CA GLU A 291 0.39 23.87 7.39
C GLU A 291 0.45 22.41 7.93
N MET A 292 0.82 21.46 7.07
CA MET A 292 0.91 20.05 7.42
C MET A 292 2.33 19.67 7.84
N PRO A 293 2.52 18.86 8.91
CA PRO A 293 3.84 18.36 9.28
C PRO A 293 4.52 17.65 8.11
N PHE A 294 5.81 17.94 7.87
CA PHE A 294 6.59 17.36 6.77
C PHE A 294 6.52 15.82 6.73
N GLY A 295 6.58 15.15 7.91
CA GLY A 295 6.49 13.69 7.99
C GLY A 295 5.15 13.16 7.45
N SER A 296 4.03 13.81 7.78
CA SER A 296 2.71 13.45 7.26
C SER A 296 2.63 13.66 5.75
N ALA A 297 3.11 14.82 5.27
CA ALA A 297 3.16 15.11 3.83
C ALA A 297 4.05 14.11 3.09
N LEU A 298 5.25 13.80 3.59
CA LEU A 298 6.15 12.84 2.97
C LEU A 298 5.50 11.46 2.81
N LEU A 299 4.83 10.93 3.84
CA LEU A 299 4.13 9.64 3.77
C LEU A 299 2.92 9.67 2.83
N ALA A 300 2.16 10.77 2.83
CA ALA A 300 1.00 10.94 1.94
C ALA A 300 1.40 10.93 0.46
N PHE A 301 2.58 11.45 0.12
CA PHE A 301 3.13 11.49 -1.23
C PHE A 301 4.04 10.29 -1.54
N ALA A 302 4.40 9.47 -0.58
CA ALA A 302 5.32 8.35 -0.74
C ALA A 302 4.85 7.32 -1.78
N PRO A 303 5.79 6.65 -2.50
CA PRO A 303 5.48 5.72 -3.59
C PRO A 303 5.11 4.31 -3.12
N GLY A 304 4.32 4.19 -2.06
CA GLY A 304 3.86 2.91 -1.51
C GLY A 304 2.41 2.59 -1.80
N GLY A 305 1.96 1.44 -1.30
CA GLY A 305 0.55 1.07 -1.30
C GLY A 305 -0.22 1.76 -0.16
N LEU A 306 -1.54 1.87 -0.32
CA LEU A 306 -2.42 2.51 0.67
C LEU A 306 -2.28 1.84 2.06
N ALA A 307 -2.37 0.51 2.12
CA ALA A 307 -2.30 -0.20 3.39
C ALA A 307 -0.93 -0.03 4.06
N GLU A 308 0.15 -0.14 3.29
CA GLU A 308 1.51 -0.11 3.79
C GLU A 308 1.88 1.28 4.34
N MET A 309 1.60 2.34 3.58
CA MET A 309 1.93 3.71 4.01
C MET A 309 1.09 4.16 5.20
N SER A 310 -0.17 3.78 5.23
CA SER A 310 -1.05 4.08 6.38
C SER A 310 -0.66 3.30 7.63
N LEU A 311 -0.19 2.05 7.50
CA LEU A 311 0.35 1.28 8.62
C LEU A 311 1.66 1.89 9.15
N ILE A 312 2.52 2.40 8.26
CA ILE A 312 3.71 3.16 8.67
C ILE A 312 3.27 4.42 9.43
N ALA A 313 2.28 5.17 8.94
CA ALA A 313 1.76 6.34 9.62
C ALA A 313 1.24 6.02 11.03
N LEU A 314 0.42 4.98 11.17
CA LEU A 314 -0.08 4.51 12.46
C LEU A 314 1.05 4.12 13.43
N ALA A 315 2.04 3.38 12.92
CA ALA A 315 3.16 2.93 13.74
C ALA A 315 4.05 4.09 14.20
N LEU A 316 4.17 5.14 13.40
CA LEU A 316 4.95 6.34 13.71
C LEU A 316 4.18 7.37 14.55
N GLY A 317 2.89 7.16 14.83
CA GLY A 317 2.05 8.17 15.46
C GLY A 317 1.78 9.39 14.57
N ILE A 318 1.92 9.24 13.26
CA ILE A 318 1.62 10.25 12.25
C ILE A 318 0.12 10.17 11.90
N ASP A 319 -0.47 11.27 11.44
CA ASP A 319 -1.87 11.33 11.01
C ASP A 319 -2.15 10.32 9.87
N ALA A 320 -2.62 9.14 10.26
CA ALA A 320 -2.92 8.06 9.33
C ALA A 320 -4.19 8.35 8.51
N ALA A 321 -5.09 9.18 8.99
CA ALA A 321 -6.28 9.60 8.24
C ALA A 321 -5.89 10.51 7.08
N TYR A 322 -5.00 11.47 7.30
CA TYR A 322 -4.41 12.30 6.25
C TYR A 322 -3.69 11.45 5.19
N VAL A 323 -2.79 10.57 5.63
CA VAL A 323 -2.00 9.71 4.73
C VAL A 323 -2.92 8.80 3.91
N SER A 324 -3.86 8.09 4.56
CA SER A 324 -4.76 7.17 3.85
C SER A 324 -5.67 7.89 2.87
N SER A 325 -6.20 9.07 3.21
CA SER A 325 -7.02 9.88 2.32
C SER A 325 -6.28 10.27 1.04
N HIS A 326 -5.02 10.71 1.15
CA HIS A 326 -4.19 11.05 -0.02
C HIS A 326 -3.93 9.84 -0.92
N HIS A 327 -3.65 8.68 -0.32
CA HIS A 327 -3.47 7.45 -1.09
C HIS A 327 -4.76 7.00 -1.78
N VAL A 328 -5.93 7.14 -1.14
CA VAL A 328 -7.24 6.85 -1.76
C VAL A 328 -7.50 7.79 -2.92
N VAL A 329 -7.39 9.10 -2.70
CA VAL A 329 -7.59 10.12 -3.76
C VAL A 329 -6.64 9.85 -4.92
N ARG A 330 -5.36 9.56 -4.66
CA ARG A 330 -4.38 9.20 -5.68
C ARG A 330 -4.81 7.98 -6.50
N ILE A 331 -5.29 6.91 -5.87
CA ILE A 331 -5.77 5.72 -6.58
C ILE A 331 -6.94 6.08 -7.49
N PHE A 332 -7.94 6.82 -7.00
CA PHE A 332 -9.08 7.25 -7.80
C PHE A 332 -8.66 8.12 -8.99
N MET A 333 -7.81 9.13 -8.73
CA MET A 333 -7.28 10.00 -9.79
C MET A 333 -6.61 9.19 -10.89
N ILE A 334 -5.73 8.24 -10.53
CA ILE A 334 -4.96 7.50 -11.52
C ILE A 334 -5.81 6.46 -12.24
N VAL A 335 -6.72 5.76 -11.56
CA VAL A 335 -7.61 4.79 -12.20
C VAL A 335 -8.45 5.44 -13.29
N VAL A 336 -8.89 6.69 -13.06
CA VAL A 336 -9.65 7.46 -14.05
C VAL A 336 -8.73 8.11 -15.08
N ALA A 337 -7.69 8.82 -14.63
CA ALA A 337 -6.87 9.65 -15.49
C ALA A 337 -5.87 8.86 -16.35
N ALA A 338 -5.26 7.79 -15.83
CA ALA A 338 -4.19 7.11 -16.56
C ALA A 338 -4.63 6.53 -17.91
N PRO A 339 -5.74 5.79 -18.03
CA PRO A 339 -6.20 5.29 -19.33
C PRO A 339 -6.63 6.43 -20.27
N LEU A 340 -7.24 7.49 -19.72
CA LEU A 340 -7.72 8.63 -20.49
C LEU A 340 -6.56 9.43 -21.06
N VAL A 341 -5.59 9.81 -20.24
CA VAL A 341 -4.38 10.54 -20.66
C VAL A 341 -3.60 9.73 -21.68
N PHE A 342 -3.47 8.41 -21.47
CA PHE A 342 -2.76 7.55 -22.42
C PHE A 342 -3.40 7.55 -23.81
N ARG A 343 -4.74 7.53 -23.87
CA ARG A 343 -5.47 7.64 -25.16
C ARG A 343 -5.27 9.01 -25.83
N LEU A 344 -5.30 10.09 -25.04
CA LEU A 344 -5.13 11.47 -25.52
C LEU A 344 -3.72 11.72 -26.08
N LEU A 345 -2.70 11.00 -25.58
CA LEU A 345 -1.33 11.07 -26.10
C LEU A 345 -1.15 10.36 -27.46
N GLY A 346 -2.22 9.96 -28.12
CA GLY A 346 -2.20 9.42 -29.49
C GLY A 346 -1.92 7.93 -29.60
N HIS A 347 -1.88 7.21 -28.50
CA HIS A 347 -1.74 5.76 -28.50
C HIS A 347 -3.15 5.14 -28.69
N LYS A 348 -3.63 5.12 -29.94
CA LYS A 348 -4.83 4.36 -30.31
C LYS A 348 -4.54 2.86 -30.15
N ARG A 349 -5.61 2.09 -29.79
CA ARG A 349 -5.57 0.63 -29.71
C ARG A 349 -5.06 -0.02 -30.98
#